data_f9506ddc0240c32f5146e2c3554bdbd9
#
_entry.id   f9506ddc0240c32f5146e2c3554bdbd9
#
_cell.length_a   1.000
_cell.length_b   1.000
_cell.length_c   1.000
_cell.angle_alpha   90.00
_cell.angle_beta   90.00
_cell.angle_gamma   90.00
#
_symmetry.space_group_name_H-M   'P 1'
#
loop_
_entity.id
_entity.type
_entity.pdbx_description
1 polymer ?
#
loop_
_entity_poly.entity_id
_entity_poly.type
_entity_poly.pdbx_seq_one_letter_code
_entity_poly.pdbx_strand_id
1 'polypeptide(L)'
;MKILIVDDEYSLLKQLQQIFESQRYTVETAMDGEEAFDKLFEAPFDLIILDIMMPKADGLTVLQEIRKAGIKTPVLMLTAKGDIDDKIKGLDLGADDYLPKPFSLDELMARVRALFRRSGGQIESALQVYDLKLDTVSRDVTKGGNLVELTPREFSILEFLLYNKNRVVSRFSLAEHVWGDAFDPFSMSNFMDVHIKNLRHKIGDIGHGKIIQTIRGIGYIIKDKQE
;
A
#
# COMPACT_ATOMS: atom_id res chain seq x y z
N MET A 1 0.52 0.84 3.04
CA MET A 1 -0.03 1.07 1.67
C MET A 1 0.19 -0.17 0.83
N LYS A 2 -0.84 -0.61 0.12
CA LYS A 2 -0.87 -1.83 -0.70
C LYS A 2 -0.75 -1.46 -2.18
N ILE A 3 0.23 -2.03 -2.87
CA ILE A 3 0.53 -1.75 -4.29
C ILE A 3 0.26 -3.01 -5.10
N LEU A 4 -0.43 -2.88 -6.22
CA LEU A 4 -0.50 -3.91 -7.26
C LEU A 4 0.50 -3.56 -8.37
N ILE A 5 1.35 -4.51 -8.76
CA ILE A 5 2.27 -4.37 -9.88
C ILE A 5 1.88 -5.39 -10.95
N VAL A 6 1.62 -4.90 -12.15
CA VAL A 6 1.15 -5.72 -13.27
C VAL A 6 2.14 -5.58 -14.43
N ASP A 7 2.80 -6.68 -14.80
CA ASP A 7 3.80 -6.71 -15.87
C ASP A 7 4.00 -8.17 -16.29
N ASP A 8 4.15 -8.47 -17.58
CA ASP A 8 4.33 -9.85 -18.07
C ASP A 8 5.78 -10.34 -17.89
N GLU A 9 6.71 -9.46 -17.55
CA GLU A 9 8.10 -9.80 -17.29
C GLU A 9 8.29 -10.22 -15.81
N TYR A 10 8.27 -11.52 -15.53
CA TYR A 10 8.43 -12.08 -14.20
C TYR A 10 9.67 -11.58 -13.43
N SER A 11 10.79 -11.37 -14.14
CA SER A 11 12.03 -10.87 -13.54
C SER A 11 11.86 -9.45 -12.99
N LEU A 12 11.20 -8.58 -13.74
CA LEU A 12 10.88 -7.21 -13.34
C LEU A 12 9.89 -7.19 -12.16
N LEU A 13 8.81 -7.98 -12.23
CA LEU A 13 7.86 -8.13 -11.13
C LEU A 13 8.55 -8.49 -9.82
N LYS A 14 9.39 -9.53 -9.84
CA LYS A 14 10.11 -10.00 -8.67
C LYS A 14 11.08 -8.94 -8.11
N GLN A 15 11.79 -8.24 -9.00
CA GLN A 15 12.70 -7.16 -8.61
C GLN A 15 11.94 -6.00 -7.95
N LEU A 16 10.86 -5.53 -8.60
CA LEU A 16 10.04 -4.43 -8.08
C LEU A 16 9.37 -4.83 -6.76
N GLN A 17 8.84 -6.05 -6.65
CA GLN A 17 8.27 -6.55 -5.41
C GLN A 17 9.26 -6.46 -4.26
N GLN A 18 10.48 -7.00 -4.43
CA GLN A 18 11.51 -6.94 -3.39
C GLN A 18 11.87 -5.51 -2.99
N ILE A 19 11.95 -4.62 -3.97
CA ILE A 19 12.29 -3.21 -3.74
C ILE A 19 11.18 -2.52 -2.93
N PHE A 20 9.92 -2.64 -3.35
CA PHE A 20 8.81 -2.00 -2.64
C PHE A 20 8.59 -2.61 -1.25
N GLU A 21 8.74 -3.93 -1.09
CA GLU A 21 8.68 -4.58 0.21
C GLU A 21 9.79 -4.09 1.15
N SER A 22 11.02 -3.89 0.64
CA SER A 22 12.12 -3.30 1.42
C SER A 22 11.80 -1.87 1.89
N GLN A 23 11.01 -1.15 1.10
CA GLN A 23 10.50 0.18 1.41
C GLN A 23 9.20 0.14 2.25
N ARG A 24 8.87 -1.00 2.85
CA ARG A 24 7.73 -1.20 3.75
C ARG A 24 6.35 -1.09 3.08
N TYR A 25 6.25 -1.30 1.77
CA TYR A 25 4.96 -1.46 1.08
C TYR A 25 4.50 -2.91 1.14
N THR A 26 3.20 -3.14 1.17
CA THR A 26 2.59 -4.44 0.88
C THR A 26 2.44 -4.52 -0.64
N VAL A 27 2.93 -5.58 -1.26
CA VAL A 27 2.94 -5.72 -2.71
C VAL A 27 2.25 -7.01 -3.13
N GLU A 28 1.38 -6.89 -4.11
CA GLU A 28 0.87 -8.00 -4.90
C GLU A 28 1.28 -7.81 -6.37
N THR A 29 1.42 -8.91 -7.08
CA THR A 29 1.85 -8.91 -8.47
C THR A 29 0.83 -9.65 -9.34
N ALA A 30 0.70 -9.25 -10.60
CA ALA A 30 -0.07 -9.95 -11.62
C ALA A 30 0.73 -10.01 -12.90
N MET A 31 0.65 -11.12 -13.66
CA MET A 31 1.41 -11.32 -14.87
C MET A 31 0.64 -10.97 -16.15
N ASP A 32 -0.64 -10.70 -16.04
CA ASP A 32 -1.49 -10.26 -17.15
C ASP A 32 -2.72 -9.49 -16.64
N GLY A 33 -3.50 -8.97 -17.61
CA GLY A 33 -4.68 -8.19 -17.29
C GLY A 33 -5.82 -8.97 -16.63
N GLU A 34 -5.96 -10.28 -16.89
CA GLU A 34 -6.98 -11.12 -16.27
C GLU A 34 -6.69 -11.32 -14.79
N GLU A 35 -5.45 -11.67 -14.45
CA GLU A 35 -5.01 -11.79 -13.06
C GLU A 35 -5.12 -10.44 -12.31
N ALA A 36 -4.81 -9.33 -13.02
CA ALA A 36 -4.99 -7.99 -12.44
C ALA A 36 -6.45 -7.69 -12.13
N PHE A 37 -7.40 -8.07 -12.99
CA PHE A 37 -8.83 -7.89 -12.71
C PHE A 37 -9.28 -8.65 -11.49
N ASP A 38 -8.92 -9.94 -11.39
CA ASP A 38 -9.31 -10.77 -10.24
C ASP A 38 -8.88 -10.09 -8.93
N LYS A 39 -7.63 -9.66 -8.84
CA LYS A 39 -7.11 -8.99 -7.64
C LYS A 39 -7.77 -7.63 -7.36
N LEU A 40 -8.03 -6.82 -8.39
CA LEU A 40 -8.61 -5.49 -8.25
C LEU A 40 -10.09 -5.51 -7.82
N PHE A 41 -10.81 -6.59 -8.15
CA PHE A 41 -12.19 -6.78 -7.70
C PHE A 41 -12.29 -7.49 -6.35
N GLU A 42 -11.26 -8.23 -5.92
CA GLU A 42 -11.22 -8.90 -4.62
C GLU A 42 -10.81 -7.97 -3.47
N ALA A 43 -9.86 -7.07 -3.70
CA ALA A 43 -9.33 -6.23 -2.63
C ALA A 43 -8.98 -4.80 -3.10
N PRO A 44 -9.06 -3.79 -2.20
CA PRO A 44 -8.63 -2.43 -2.53
C PRO A 44 -7.10 -2.31 -2.52
N PHE A 45 -6.58 -1.51 -3.47
CA PHE A 45 -5.18 -1.11 -3.55
C PHE A 45 -5.05 0.40 -3.42
N ASP A 46 -3.89 0.86 -2.92
CA ASP A 46 -3.56 2.28 -2.78
C ASP A 46 -2.86 2.83 -4.02
N LEU A 47 -2.26 1.96 -4.84
CA LEU A 47 -1.59 2.28 -6.11
C LEU A 47 -1.57 1.07 -7.01
N ILE A 48 -1.71 1.29 -8.32
CA ILE A 48 -1.49 0.30 -9.37
C ILE A 48 -0.31 0.77 -10.23
N ILE A 49 0.69 -0.08 -10.41
CA ILE A 49 1.76 0.08 -11.40
C ILE A 49 1.45 -0.91 -12.52
N LEU A 50 1.20 -0.41 -13.72
CA LEU A 50 0.58 -1.19 -14.78
C LEU A 50 1.37 -1.04 -16.09
N ASP A 51 1.91 -2.14 -16.59
CA ASP A 51 2.51 -2.16 -17.93
C ASP A 51 1.43 -2.04 -19.00
N ILE A 52 1.74 -1.33 -20.07
CA ILE A 52 0.82 -1.21 -21.21
C ILE A 52 0.86 -2.48 -22.05
N MET A 53 2.06 -3.00 -22.33
CA MET A 53 2.25 -4.07 -23.29
C MET A 53 2.25 -5.45 -22.61
N MET A 54 1.07 -6.00 -22.41
CA MET A 54 0.90 -7.31 -21.80
C MET A 54 0.05 -8.23 -22.69
N PRO A 55 0.22 -9.56 -22.58
CA PRO A 55 -0.64 -10.52 -23.26
C PRO A 55 -2.06 -10.55 -22.67
N LYS A 56 -3.02 -11.12 -23.40
CA LYS A 56 -4.44 -11.31 -23.09
C LYS A 56 -5.21 -9.97 -23.03
N ALA A 57 -5.00 -9.16 -22.00
CA ALA A 57 -5.55 -7.80 -21.90
C ALA A 57 -4.41 -6.82 -21.69
N ASP A 58 -4.29 -5.84 -22.60
CA ASP A 58 -3.30 -4.78 -22.48
C ASP A 58 -3.62 -3.82 -21.31
N GLY A 59 -2.62 -3.10 -20.84
CA GLY A 59 -2.79 -2.20 -19.69
C GLY A 59 -3.78 -1.07 -19.91
N LEU A 60 -3.97 -0.59 -21.13
CA LEU A 60 -4.98 0.44 -21.44
C LEU A 60 -6.40 -0.12 -21.29
N THR A 61 -6.61 -1.37 -21.71
CA THR A 61 -7.87 -2.10 -21.51
C THR A 61 -8.15 -2.27 -20.01
N VAL A 62 -7.14 -2.69 -19.23
CA VAL A 62 -7.28 -2.82 -17.77
C VAL A 62 -7.65 -1.48 -17.15
N LEU A 63 -6.94 -0.39 -17.49
CA LEU A 63 -7.22 0.95 -17.00
C LEU A 63 -8.67 1.38 -17.32
N GLN A 64 -9.12 1.17 -18.55
CA GLN A 64 -10.47 1.52 -18.98
C GLN A 64 -11.55 0.80 -18.15
N GLU A 65 -11.39 -0.51 -17.96
CA GLU A 65 -12.39 -1.32 -17.25
C GLU A 65 -12.44 -0.97 -15.75
N ILE A 66 -11.29 -0.77 -15.08
CA ILE A 66 -11.30 -0.35 -13.68
C ILE A 66 -11.90 1.05 -13.49
N ARG A 67 -11.69 1.97 -14.43
CA ARG A 67 -12.32 3.30 -14.40
C ARG A 67 -13.83 3.22 -14.65
N LYS A 68 -14.32 2.36 -15.56
CA LYS A 68 -15.74 2.07 -15.75
C LYS A 68 -16.39 1.46 -14.50
N ALA A 69 -15.67 0.60 -13.78
CA ALA A 69 -16.09 0.02 -12.51
C ALA A 69 -16.07 1.02 -11.34
N GLY A 70 -15.65 2.28 -11.57
CA GLY A 70 -15.59 3.32 -10.54
C GLY A 70 -14.40 3.22 -9.61
N ILE A 71 -13.41 2.37 -9.90
CA ILE A 71 -12.16 2.26 -9.13
C ILE A 71 -11.32 3.51 -9.41
N LYS A 72 -11.06 4.29 -8.34
CA LYS A 72 -10.32 5.56 -8.38
C LYS A 72 -8.87 5.42 -7.92
N THR A 73 -8.42 4.22 -7.66
CA THR A 73 -7.02 3.96 -7.28
C THR A 73 -6.08 4.60 -8.29
N PRO A 74 -5.05 5.36 -7.85
CA PRO A 74 -4.07 5.95 -8.76
C PRO A 74 -3.36 4.87 -9.57
N VAL A 75 -3.12 5.18 -10.85
CA VAL A 75 -2.44 4.29 -11.80
C VAL A 75 -1.21 4.96 -12.37
N LEU A 76 -0.05 4.33 -12.17
CA LEU A 76 1.21 4.63 -12.86
C LEU A 76 1.37 3.66 -14.02
N MET A 77 1.30 4.18 -15.25
CA MET A 77 1.51 3.36 -16.44
C MET A 77 3.01 3.20 -16.75
N LEU A 78 3.45 1.98 -16.98
CA LEU A 78 4.77 1.70 -17.55
C LEU A 78 4.64 1.63 -19.07
N THR A 79 5.49 2.36 -19.83
CA THR A 79 5.34 2.47 -21.28
C THR A 79 6.66 2.18 -21.99
N ALA A 80 6.62 1.72 -23.24
CA ALA A 80 7.79 1.71 -24.09
C ALA A 80 8.24 3.14 -24.40
N LYS A 81 9.56 3.37 -24.55
CA LYS A 81 10.12 4.68 -24.86
C LYS A 81 9.69 5.10 -26.28
N GLY A 82 8.98 6.23 -26.39
CA GLY A 82 8.63 6.85 -27.68
C GLY A 82 7.16 6.76 -28.08
N ASP A 83 6.33 6.07 -27.33
CA ASP A 83 4.89 5.92 -27.65
C ASP A 83 4.09 7.12 -27.08
N ILE A 84 4.09 8.23 -27.86
CA ILE A 84 3.37 9.45 -27.50
C ILE A 84 1.86 9.23 -27.60
N ASP A 85 1.41 8.44 -28.57
CA ASP A 85 -0.01 8.17 -28.81
C ASP A 85 -0.62 7.38 -27.65
N ASP A 86 0.10 6.40 -27.11
CA ASP A 86 -0.38 5.63 -25.95
C ASP A 86 -0.39 6.46 -24.67
N LYS A 87 0.54 7.42 -24.52
CA LYS A 87 0.49 8.37 -23.40
C LYS A 87 -0.73 9.28 -23.46
N ILE A 88 -1.08 9.79 -24.63
CA ILE A 88 -2.25 10.65 -24.82
C ILE A 88 -3.52 9.85 -24.53
N LYS A 89 -3.67 8.66 -25.13
CA LYS A 89 -4.82 7.78 -24.92
C LYS A 89 -5.00 7.44 -23.44
N GLY A 90 -3.93 7.07 -22.76
CA GLY A 90 -4.03 6.66 -21.38
C GLY A 90 -4.32 7.83 -20.43
N LEU A 91 -3.85 9.06 -20.69
CA LEU A 91 -4.25 10.26 -19.94
C LEU A 91 -5.76 10.51 -20.10
N ASP A 92 -6.28 10.38 -21.31
CA ASP A 92 -7.71 10.50 -21.60
C ASP A 92 -8.53 9.39 -20.91
N LEU A 93 -7.96 8.20 -20.74
CA LEU A 93 -8.55 7.07 -20.01
C LEU A 93 -8.45 7.19 -18.49
N GLY A 94 -7.72 8.18 -17.96
CA GLY A 94 -7.64 8.46 -16.53
C GLY A 94 -6.46 7.81 -15.81
N ALA A 95 -5.33 7.60 -16.49
CA ALA A 95 -4.06 7.34 -15.82
C ALA A 95 -3.57 8.59 -15.07
N ASP A 96 -2.90 8.38 -13.95
CA ASP A 96 -2.45 9.48 -13.09
C ASP A 96 -1.00 9.90 -13.35
N ASP A 97 -0.16 9.01 -13.89
CA ASP A 97 1.22 9.31 -14.34
C ASP A 97 1.74 8.20 -15.29
N TYR A 98 2.88 8.50 -15.94
CA TYR A 98 3.55 7.62 -16.91
C TYR A 98 5.05 7.56 -16.65
N LEU A 99 5.61 6.35 -16.79
CA LEU A 99 7.04 6.10 -16.65
C LEU A 99 7.55 5.27 -17.85
N PRO A 100 8.36 5.86 -18.75
CA PRO A 100 8.92 5.12 -19.88
C PRO A 100 9.96 4.07 -19.46
N LYS A 101 9.89 2.87 -20.00
CA LYS A 101 10.95 1.85 -19.92
C LYS A 101 12.07 2.18 -20.95
N PRO A 102 13.39 2.06 -20.59
CA PRO A 102 13.89 1.71 -19.27
C PRO A 102 13.87 2.91 -18.31
N PHE A 103 13.58 2.67 -17.06
CA PHE A 103 13.53 3.69 -16.00
C PHE A 103 14.56 3.43 -14.89
N SER A 104 14.90 4.48 -14.17
CA SER A 104 15.65 4.33 -12.93
C SER A 104 14.72 4.05 -11.76
N LEU A 105 15.22 3.29 -10.78
CA LEU A 105 14.48 3.03 -9.56
C LEU A 105 14.12 4.31 -8.80
N ASP A 106 15.06 5.27 -8.75
CA ASP A 106 14.84 6.55 -8.06
C ASP A 106 13.69 7.35 -8.71
N GLU A 107 13.58 7.32 -10.06
CA GLU A 107 12.49 7.96 -10.78
C GLU A 107 11.15 7.27 -10.47
N LEU A 108 11.11 5.94 -10.54
CA LEU A 108 9.91 5.17 -10.17
C LEU A 108 9.44 5.54 -8.75
N MET A 109 10.34 5.49 -7.76
CA MET A 109 10.02 5.79 -6.38
C MET A 109 9.58 7.25 -6.18
N ALA A 110 10.17 8.20 -6.91
CA ALA A 110 9.76 9.60 -6.85
C ALA A 110 8.32 9.79 -7.37
N ARG A 111 7.96 9.11 -8.48
CA ARG A 111 6.61 9.16 -9.06
C ARG A 111 5.58 8.49 -8.15
N VAL A 112 5.90 7.33 -7.59
CA VAL A 112 5.05 6.63 -6.61
C VAL A 112 4.75 7.55 -5.41
N ARG A 113 5.76 8.18 -4.82
CA ARG A 113 5.55 9.16 -3.74
C ARG A 113 4.68 10.36 -4.18
N ALA A 114 4.86 10.84 -5.40
CA ALA A 114 4.06 11.95 -5.94
C ALA A 114 2.58 11.54 -6.12
N LEU A 115 2.32 10.32 -6.58
CA LEU A 115 0.97 9.78 -6.74
C LEU A 115 0.29 9.61 -5.38
N PHE A 116 0.94 9.02 -4.41
CA PHE A 116 0.39 8.92 -3.04
C PHE A 116 0.07 10.29 -2.44
N ARG A 117 0.88 11.33 -2.70
CA ARG A 117 0.60 12.69 -2.26
C ARG A 117 -0.62 13.32 -2.94
N ARG A 118 -0.91 12.98 -4.21
CA ARG A 118 -2.03 13.53 -5.00
C ARG A 118 -3.36 12.81 -4.74
N SER A 119 -3.34 11.48 -4.58
CA SER A 119 -4.55 10.65 -4.43
C SER A 119 -5.26 10.83 -3.11
N GLY A 120 -4.55 11.28 -2.11
CA GLY A 120 -5.17 11.70 -0.88
C GLY A 120 -5.52 13.17 -0.94
N GLY A 121 -6.72 13.52 -1.25
CA GLY A 121 -7.25 14.88 -1.05
C GLY A 121 -7.04 15.44 0.36
N GLN A 122 -6.46 14.68 1.26
CA GLN A 122 -5.85 14.91 2.57
C GLN A 122 -5.09 13.63 3.01
N ILE A 123 -4.11 13.14 2.24
CA ILE A 123 -3.09 12.35 2.91
C ILE A 123 -2.30 13.39 3.71
N GLU A 124 -2.61 13.52 4.98
CA GLU A 124 -1.70 14.13 5.90
C GLU A 124 -0.35 13.45 5.66
N SER A 125 0.64 14.21 5.18
CA SER A 125 2.00 13.70 4.96
C SER A 125 2.60 13.07 6.22
N ALA A 126 1.96 13.31 7.36
CA ALA A 126 2.25 12.71 8.64
C ALA A 126 0.96 12.31 9.36
N LEU A 127 0.80 11.03 9.62
CA LEU A 127 -0.21 10.51 10.52
C LEU A 127 0.30 10.66 11.96
N GLN A 128 -0.50 11.26 12.82
CA GLN A 128 -0.07 11.53 14.20
C GLN A 128 -1.13 11.09 15.21
N VAL A 129 -0.67 10.55 16.32
CA VAL A 129 -1.43 10.31 17.54
C VAL A 129 -0.53 10.56 18.73
N TYR A 130 -0.88 11.51 19.61
CA TYR A 130 -0.03 11.99 20.71
C TYR A 130 1.35 12.43 20.17
N ASP A 131 2.42 11.85 20.69
CA ASP A 131 3.82 12.08 20.32
C ASP A 131 4.37 11.09 19.29
N LEU A 132 3.52 10.15 18.81
CA LEU A 132 3.83 9.21 17.74
C LEU A 132 3.46 9.82 16.38
N LYS A 133 4.44 9.94 15.48
CA LYS A 133 4.27 10.42 14.10
C LYS A 133 4.74 9.36 13.12
N LEU A 134 3.98 9.17 12.06
CA LEU A 134 4.34 8.35 10.92
C LEU A 134 4.30 9.23 9.67
N ASP A 135 5.44 9.42 9.01
CA ASP A 135 5.52 10.11 7.73
C ASP A 135 5.20 9.09 6.62
N THR A 136 4.13 9.35 5.86
CA THR A 136 3.66 8.45 4.81
C THR A 136 4.51 8.53 3.55
N VAL A 137 5.32 9.58 3.39
CA VAL A 137 6.17 9.83 2.22
C VAL A 137 7.58 9.28 2.43
N SER A 138 8.26 9.67 3.54
CA SER A 138 9.58 9.12 3.89
C SER A 138 9.49 7.72 4.49
N ARG A 139 8.29 7.34 4.97
CA ARG A 139 7.99 6.11 5.70
C ARG A 139 8.78 5.96 7.00
N ASP A 140 9.10 7.09 7.60
CA ASP A 140 9.70 7.15 8.91
C ASP A 140 8.65 7.18 10.01
N VAL A 141 9.00 6.59 11.15
CA VAL A 141 8.20 6.65 12.37
C VAL A 141 9.02 7.29 13.47
N THR A 142 8.47 8.29 14.14
CA THR A 142 9.11 8.93 15.29
C THR A 142 8.19 8.91 16.50
N LYS A 143 8.80 8.76 17.69
CA LYS A 143 8.12 8.81 18.98
C LYS A 143 8.84 9.81 19.89
N GLY A 144 8.15 10.87 20.29
CA GLY A 144 8.78 11.96 21.08
C GLY A 144 9.99 12.59 20.35
N GLY A 145 9.98 12.62 19.00
CA GLY A 145 11.07 13.13 18.17
C GLY A 145 12.19 12.12 17.86
N ASN A 146 12.21 10.95 18.48
CA ASN A 146 13.21 9.90 18.23
C ASN A 146 12.73 8.93 17.15
N LEU A 147 13.63 8.54 16.23
CA LEU A 147 13.33 7.56 15.18
C LEU A 147 13.06 6.19 15.80
N VAL A 148 12.01 5.52 15.29
CA VAL A 148 11.62 4.16 15.68
C VAL A 148 11.76 3.24 14.48
N GLU A 149 12.65 2.26 14.57
CA GLU A 149 12.84 1.27 13.52
C GLU A 149 11.78 0.17 13.57
N LEU A 150 10.91 0.17 12.57
CA LEU A 150 9.88 -0.85 12.37
C LEU A 150 10.25 -1.76 11.20
N THR A 151 9.86 -3.03 11.32
CA THR A 151 9.86 -3.92 10.15
C THR A 151 8.78 -3.49 9.16
N PRO A 152 8.84 -3.91 7.88
CA PRO A 152 7.80 -3.59 6.88
C PRO A 152 6.37 -3.90 7.36
N ARG A 153 6.18 -5.07 7.99
CA ARG A 153 4.86 -5.49 8.51
C ARG A 153 4.40 -4.65 9.71
N GLU A 154 5.28 -4.36 10.64
CA GLU A 154 4.95 -3.49 11.79
C GLU A 154 4.59 -2.08 11.32
N PHE A 155 5.29 -1.57 10.31
CA PHE A 155 4.97 -0.28 9.70
C PHE A 155 3.58 -0.31 9.05
N SER A 156 3.27 -1.30 8.22
CA SER A 156 1.96 -1.44 7.56
C SER A 156 0.82 -1.58 8.56
N ILE A 157 1.03 -2.32 9.66
CA ILE A 157 0.06 -2.42 10.75
C ILE A 157 -0.20 -1.05 11.38
N LEU A 158 0.86 -0.32 11.73
CA LEU A 158 0.74 0.99 12.35
C LEU A 158 0.07 2.01 11.42
N GLU A 159 0.49 2.05 10.16
CA GLU A 159 -0.06 2.90 9.12
C GLU A 159 -1.57 2.66 8.95
N PHE A 160 -1.99 1.41 8.80
CA PHE A 160 -3.40 1.05 8.63
C PHE A 160 -4.25 1.41 9.85
N LEU A 161 -3.74 1.19 11.06
CA LEU A 161 -4.42 1.58 12.29
C LEU A 161 -4.52 3.10 12.45
N LEU A 162 -3.51 3.85 12.03
CA LEU A 162 -3.52 5.32 12.06
C LEU A 162 -4.50 5.92 11.04
N TYR A 163 -4.62 5.34 9.83
CA TYR A 163 -5.66 5.75 8.89
C TYR A 163 -7.08 5.47 9.40
N ASN A 164 -7.23 4.45 10.22
CA ASN A 164 -8.51 4.06 10.82
C ASN A 164 -8.65 4.53 12.28
N LYS A 165 -8.02 5.64 12.66
CA LYS A 165 -8.15 6.20 14.02
C LYS A 165 -9.60 6.30 14.45
N ASN A 166 -9.87 6.02 15.73
CA ASN A 166 -11.20 6.04 16.35
C ASN A 166 -12.20 5.00 15.80
N ARG A 167 -11.73 4.06 14.96
CA ARG A 167 -12.52 2.93 14.48
C ARG A 167 -11.87 1.62 14.91
N VAL A 168 -12.71 0.64 15.25
CA VAL A 168 -12.22 -0.71 15.55
C VAL A 168 -11.90 -1.41 14.23
N VAL A 169 -10.65 -1.81 14.08
CA VAL A 169 -10.17 -2.59 12.93
C VAL A 169 -10.20 -4.07 13.31
N SER A 170 -10.89 -4.91 12.54
CA SER A 170 -10.93 -6.34 12.80
C SER A 170 -9.55 -6.98 12.56
N ARG A 171 -9.30 -8.12 13.25
CA ARG A 171 -8.08 -8.90 13.01
C ARG A 171 -7.97 -9.37 11.56
N PHE A 172 -9.11 -9.77 10.98
CA PHE A 172 -9.19 -10.21 9.60
C PHE A 172 -8.81 -9.10 8.63
N SER A 173 -9.48 -7.93 8.70
CA SER A 173 -9.22 -6.80 7.82
C SER A 173 -7.77 -6.29 7.93
N LEU A 174 -7.21 -6.26 9.15
CA LEU A 174 -5.81 -5.88 9.35
C LEU A 174 -4.85 -6.91 8.74
N ALA A 175 -5.14 -8.20 8.90
CA ALA A 175 -4.32 -9.26 8.35
C ALA A 175 -4.38 -9.29 6.81
N GLU A 176 -5.56 -9.20 6.23
CA GLU A 176 -5.76 -9.10 4.79
C GLU A 176 -4.97 -7.93 4.19
N HIS A 177 -5.04 -6.75 4.81
CA HIS A 177 -4.27 -5.58 4.35
C HIS A 177 -2.75 -5.78 4.43
N VAL A 178 -2.24 -6.45 5.46
CA VAL A 178 -0.79 -6.57 5.72
C VAL A 178 -0.15 -7.76 5.00
N TRP A 179 -0.89 -8.84 4.78
CA TRP A 179 -0.37 -10.07 4.17
C TRP A 179 -0.89 -10.32 2.75
N GLY A 180 -2.00 -9.67 2.33
CA GLY A 180 -2.56 -9.86 0.98
C GLY A 180 -2.76 -11.34 0.62
N ASP A 181 -2.26 -11.76 -0.54
CA ASP A 181 -2.34 -13.14 -1.04
C ASP A 181 -1.68 -14.19 -0.12
N ALA A 182 -0.74 -13.77 0.74
CA ALA A 182 -0.10 -14.65 1.72
C ALA A 182 -0.95 -14.86 2.99
N PHE A 183 -2.16 -14.28 3.04
CA PHE A 183 -3.04 -14.40 4.19
C PHE A 183 -3.76 -15.75 4.21
N ASP A 184 -3.48 -16.57 5.25
CA ASP A 184 -4.22 -17.79 5.54
C ASP A 184 -4.99 -17.63 6.86
N PRO A 185 -6.33 -17.56 6.82
CA PRO A 185 -7.16 -17.34 8.01
C PRO A 185 -6.99 -18.41 9.10
N PHE A 186 -6.59 -19.62 8.75
CA PHE A 186 -6.49 -20.75 9.69
C PHE A 186 -5.15 -20.78 10.44
N SER A 187 -4.08 -20.27 9.83
CA SER A 187 -2.74 -20.33 10.45
C SER A 187 -2.31 -19.01 11.13
N MET A 188 -2.95 -17.89 10.83
CA MET A 188 -2.40 -16.56 11.10
C MET A 188 -2.90 -15.86 12.37
N SER A 189 -3.83 -16.43 13.14
CA SER A 189 -4.38 -15.75 14.33
C SER A 189 -3.32 -15.37 15.37
N ASN A 190 -2.29 -16.19 15.53
CA ASN A 190 -1.22 -15.97 16.51
C ASN A 190 -0.12 -15.00 16.00
N PHE A 191 0.09 -14.93 14.67
CA PHE A 191 1.13 -14.06 14.08
C PHE A 191 0.82 -12.58 14.28
N MET A 192 -0.44 -12.19 14.15
CA MET A 192 -0.86 -10.80 14.36
C MET A 192 -0.53 -10.31 15.77
N ASP A 193 -0.83 -11.13 16.79
CA ASP A 193 -0.58 -10.76 18.18
C ASP A 193 0.93 -10.58 18.47
N VAL A 194 1.78 -11.35 17.80
CA VAL A 194 3.24 -11.20 17.91
C VAL A 194 3.69 -9.86 17.30
N HIS A 195 3.21 -9.50 16.12
CA HIS A 195 3.55 -8.22 15.50
C HIS A 195 3.02 -7.03 16.29
N ILE A 196 1.80 -7.09 16.78
CA ILE A 196 1.22 -6.05 17.67
C ILE A 196 2.03 -5.91 18.96
N LYS A 197 2.45 -7.03 19.56
CA LYS A 197 3.29 -7.02 20.76
C LYS A 197 4.63 -6.35 20.49
N ASN A 198 5.31 -6.72 19.40
CA ASN A 198 6.59 -6.16 19.01
C ASN A 198 6.46 -4.67 18.67
N LEU A 199 5.44 -4.29 17.91
CA LEU A 199 5.14 -2.90 17.57
C LEU A 199 4.94 -2.07 18.84
N ARG A 200 4.10 -2.52 19.78
CA ARG A 200 3.90 -1.85 21.07
C ARG A 200 5.22 -1.65 21.82
N HIS A 201 6.06 -2.67 21.85
CA HIS A 201 7.35 -2.57 22.53
C HIS A 201 8.22 -1.49 21.89
N LYS A 202 8.31 -1.47 20.55
CA LYS A 202 9.15 -0.52 19.80
C LYS A 202 8.67 0.93 19.91
N ILE A 203 7.36 1.17 19.91
CA ILE A 203 6.82 2.52 20.09
C ILE A 203 6.65 2.92 21.57
N GLY A 204 7.15 2.10 22.50
CA GLY A 204 7.06 2.40 23.94
C GLY A 204 5.63 2.35 24.48
N ASP A 205 4.72 1.63 23.82
CA ASP A 205 3.29 1.53 24.18
C ASP A 205 3.06 0.44 25.26
N ILE A 206 3.69 0.65 26.42
CA ILE A 206 3.74 -0.31 27.52
C ILE A 206 2.98 0.27 28.72
N GLY A 207 2.13 -0.52 29.37
CA GLY A 207 1.42 -0.11 30.61
C GLY A 207 -0.02 0.33 30.38
N HIS A 208 -0.50 1.26 31.24
CA HIS A 208 -1.83 1.85 31.15
C HIS A 208 -1.87 2.98 30.11
N GLY A 209 -3.00 3.14 29.41
CA GLY A 209 -3.16 4.20 28.41
C GLY A 209 -2.49 3.88 27.06
N LYS A 210 -2.59 2.61 26.62
CA LYS A 210 -1.99 2.17 25.35
C LYS A 210 -2.54 2.91 24.16
N ILE A 211 -1.65 3.33 23.25
CA ILE A 211 -1.99 3.91 21.94
C ILE A 211 -2.77 2.89 21.12
N ILE A 212 -2.23 1.67 20.98
CA ILE A 212 -2.90 0.55 20.30
C ILE A 212 -3.65 -0.26 21.35
N GLN A 213 -4.96 -0.14 21.39
CA GLN A 213 -5.81 -0.89 22.31
C GLN A 213 -6.35 -2.16 21.66
N THR A 214 -6.44 -3.24 22.43
CA THR A 214 -7.06 -4.51 21.98
C THR A 214 -8.51 -4.53 22.42
N ILE A 215 -9.41 -4.71 21.44
CA ILE A 215 -10.83 -5.00 21.70
C ILE A 215 -10.98 -6.50 21.62
N ARG A 216 -11.17 -7.13 22.81
CA ARG A 216 -11.21 -8.60 22.93
C ARG A 216 -12.25 -9.21 21.99
N GLY A 217 -11.86 -10.25 21.25
CA GLY A 217 -12.72 -10.96 20.29
C GLY A 217 -12.98 -10.23 18.97
N ILE A 218 -12.56 -8.95 18.82
CA ILE A 218 -12.86 -8.15 17.61
C ILE A 218 -11.56 -7.74 16.89
N GLY A 219 -10.66 -7.00 17.54
CA GLY A 219 -9.48 -6.47 16.88
C GLY A 219 -8.74 -5.41 17.65
N TYR A 220 -8.33 -4.35 16.97
CA TYR A 220 -7.50 -3.28 17.53
C TYR A 220 -8.05 -1.90 17.18
N ILE A 221 -7.73 -0.91 18.01
CA ILE A 221 -8.10 0.49 17.81
C ILE A 221 -6.98 1.42 18.28
N ILE A 222 -6.77 2.51 17.55
CA ILE A 222 -6.01 3.68 18.01
C ILE A 222 -7.02 4.79 18.29
N LYS A 223 -6.99 5.41 19.48
CA LYS A 223 -7.83 6.54 19.84
C LYS A 223 -7.03 7.82 19.95
N ASP A 224 -7.55 8.95 19.44
CA ASP A 224 -6.93 10.28 19.54
C ASP A 224 -7.03 10.88 20.96
N LYS A 225 -8.01 10.45 21.75
CA LYS A 225 -8.22 10.93 23.13
C LYS A 225 -8.16 9.75 24.07
N GLN A 226 -7.38 9.89 25.15
CA GLN A 226 -7.53 9.02 26.32
C GLN A 226 -8.78 9.53 27.08
N GLU A 227 -9.77 8.67 27.22
CA GLU A 227 -10.82 8.85 28.23
C GLU A 227 -10.26 8.54 29.59
#